data_44582adcaf32e4175894ef30962f906b
#
_entry.id   44582adcaf32e4175894ef30962f906b
#
_cell.length_a   1.000
_cell.length_b   1.000
_cell.length_c   1.000
_cell.angle_alpha   90.00
_cell.angle_beta   90.00
_cell.angle_gamma   90.00
#
_symmetry.space_group_name_H-M   'P 1'
#
loop_
_entity.id
_entity.type
_entity.pdbx_description
1 polymer ?
#
loop_
_entity_poly.entity_id
_entity_poly.type
_entity_poly.pdbx_seq_one_letter_code
_entity_poly.pdbx_strand_id
1 'polypeptide(L)'
;MIIYKPTPTISAMTFDLDDTLYDNWPYIIEAEKGLLNFIAKEYPDSSHLSRDDWQQYKNQALRDDPELFSDMGDLRRIVLTKGLVESGYRGSLLSAAVRTCFDWFYFERSNFQVGEAQCQLLSKLAERIPLIAITNGNVNTQQIGIHGYFQQILKASRQSPMKPHPHMFDEAANYLKIPRGSILHVGDNLEKDVWGATNAGFSAAWHACDRPMEIEKEPVQVLPNVEIHQLDELLTFI
;
A
#
# COMPACT_ATOMS: atom_id res chain seq x y z
N MET A 1 -21.08 10.94 5.18
CA MET A 1 -20.02 11.92 4.84
C MET A 1 -20.06 13.11 5.78
N ILE A 2 -18.90 13.56 6.26
CA ILE A 2 -18.74 14.81 7.04
C ILE A 2 -17.80 15.73 6.25
N ILE A 3 -18.18 17.00 6.09
CA ILE A 3 -17.36 17.99 5.37
C ILE A 3 -16.69 18.89 6.40
N TYR A 4 -15.36 18.87 6.45
CA TYR A 4 -14.56 19.71 7.34
C TYR A 4 -14.05 20.98 6.65
N LYS A 5 -13.74 20.89 5.36
CA LYS A 5 -13.24 22.00 4.54
C LYS A 5 -13.90 21.99 3.16
N PRO A 6 -14.14 23.17 2.56
CA PRO A 6 -14.60 23.21 1.17
C PRO A 6 -13.63 22.46 0.24
N THR A 7 -14.18 21.71 -0.68
CA THR A 7 -13.41 21.10 -1.79
C THR A 7 -13.65 21.92 -3.06
N PRO A 8 -12.62 22.25 -3.83
CA PRO A 8 -12.81 22.71 -5.21
C PRO A 8 -13.53 21.65 -6.03
N THR A 9 -13.91 21.99 -7.26
CA THR A 9 -14.38 20.98 -8.22
C THR A 9 -13.30 19.92 -8.41
N ILE A 10 -13.63 18.66 -8.13
CA ILE A 10 -12.72 17.54 -8.27
C ILE A 10 -12.66 17.11 -9.72
N SER A 11 -11.45 17.01 -10.25
CA SER A 11 -11.17 16.69 -11.65
C SER A 11 -10.31 15.42 -11.81
N ALA A 12 -9.80 14.88 -10.70
CA ALA A 12 -9.11 13.60 -10.63
C ALA A 12 -9.18 13.05 -9.22
N MET A 13 -9.01 11.73 -9.09
CA MET A 13 -8.86 11.10 -7.78
C MET A 13 -7.61 10.24 -7.73
N THR A 14 -6.98 10.21 -6.55
CA THR A 14 -5.92 9.26 -6.24
C THR A 14 -6.34 8.40 -5.06
N PHE A 15 -5.95 7.12 -5.07
CA PHE A 15 -6.38 6.14 -4.07
C PHE A 15 -5.19 5.47 -3.42
N ASP A 16 -5.19 5.37 -2.10
CA ASP A 16 -4.52 4.27 -1.43
C ASP A 16 -5.22 2.94 -1.74
N LEU A 17 -4.56 1.82 -1.55
CA LEU A 17 -5.08 0.50 -1.90
C LEU A 17 -5.38 -0.35 -0.66
N ASP A 18 -4.32 -0.73 0.08
CA ASP A 18 -4.42 -1.58 1.27
C ASP A 18 -5.26 -0.86 2.35
N ASP A 19 -6.25 -1.53 2.93
CA ASP A 19 -7.16 -1.03 3.97
C ASP A 19 -8.07 0.15 3.54
N THR A 20 -7.95 0.60 2.28
CA THR A 20 -8.82 1.61 1.66
C THR A 20 -9.83 0.97 0.71
N LEU A 21 -9.37 0.20 -0.28
CA LEU A 21 -10.23 -0.49 -1.24
C LEU A 21 -10.61 -1.91 -0.81
N TYR A 22 -9.86 -2.49 0.09
CA TYR A 22 -10.08 -3.83 0.65
C TYR A 22 -9.36 -3.94 2.00
N ASP A 23 -9.86 -4.81 2.88
CA ASP A 23 -9.16 -5.18 4.12
C ASP A 23 -7.95 -6.06 3.76
N ASN A 24 -6.74 -5.51 3.93
CA ASN A 24 -5.50 -6.19 3.61
C ASN A 24 -5.06 -7.17 4.71
N TRP A 25 -5.51 -6.95 5.95
CA TRP A 25 -5.00 -7.67 7.13
C TRP A 25 -5.11 -9.19 7.02
N PRO A 26 -6.25 -9.78 6.63
CA PRO A 26 -6.37 -11.23 6.51
C PRO A 26 -5.36 -11.83 5.51
N TYR A 27 -5.21 -11.19 4.37
CA TYR A 27 -4.35 -11.69 3.27
C TYR A 27 -2.87 -11.61 3.59
N ILE A 28 -2.42 -10.53 4.23
CA ILE A 28 -1.00 -10.38 4.59
C ILE A 28 -0.60 -11.35 5.70
N ILE A 29 -1.45 -11.58 6.70
CA ILE A 29 -1.20 -12.52 7.79
C ILE A 29 -1.13 -13.96 7.26
N GLU A 30 -2.07 -14.34 6.38
CA GLU A 30 -2.09 -15.68 5.79
C GLU A 30 -0.87 -15.92 4.90
N ALA A 31 -0.49 -14.94 4.08
CA ALA A 31 0.71 -15.03 3.25
C ALA A 31 2.00 -15.11 4.09
N GLU A 32 2.09 -14.39 5.20
CA GLU A 32 3.26 -14.48 6.09
C GLU A 32 3.37 -15.84 6.79
N LYS A 33 2.25 -16.38 7.29
CA LYS A 33 2.24 -17.74 7.87
C LYS A 33 2.57 -18.79 6.82
N GLY A 34 1.95 -18.68 5.66
CA GLY A 34 2.17 -19.59 4.55
C GLY A 34 3.61 -19.59 4.07
N LEU A 35 4.26 -18.40 4.01
CA LEU A 35 5.68 -18.30 3.62
C LEU A 35 6.59 -19.07 4.57
N LEU A 36 6.38 -19.01 5.88
CA LEU A 36 7.20 -19.77 6.84
C LEU A 36 7.03 -21.28 6.63
N ASN A 37 5.81 -21.74 6.40
CA ASN A 37 5.52 -23.14 6.09
C ASN A 37 6.16 -23.56 4.76
N PHE A 38 6.09 -22.72 3.74
CA PHE A 38 6.71 -22.93 2.45
C PHE A 38 8.23 -23.06 2.57
N ILE A 39 8.87 -22.14 3.29
CA ILE A 39 10.32 -22.18 3.55
C ILE A 39 10.72 -23.47 4.26
N ALA A 40 10.02 -23.85 5.34
CA ALA A 40 10.33 -25.06 6.09
C ALA A 40 10.20 -26.34 5.26
N LYS A 41 9.28 -26.36 4.30
CA LYS A 41 9.05 -27.52 3.40
C LYS A 41 10.08 -27.59 2.27
N GLU A 42 10.28 -26.49 1.55
CA GLU A 42 11.11 -26.47 0.34
C GLU A 42 12.61 -26.26 0.66
N TYR A 43 12.89 -25.65 1.81
CA TYR A 43 14.25 -25.35 2.28
C TYR A 43 14.44 -25.85 3.72
N PRO A 44 14.47 -27.19 3.95
CA PRO A 44 14.39 -27.79 5.27
C PRO A 44 15.55 -27.44 6.21
N ASP A 45 16.71 -27.08 5.66
CA ASP A 45 17.83 -26.58 6.47
C ASP A 45 17.50 -25.27 7.20
N SER A 46 16.45 -24.56 6.77
CA SER A 46 15.95 -23.33 7.41
C SER A 46 14.86 -23.60 8.46
N SER A 47 14.44 -24.85 8.66
CA SER A 47 13.34 -25.20 9.59
C SER A 47 13.63 -24.92 11.05
N HIS A 48 14.89 -24.70 11.41
CA HIS A 48 15.32 -24.30 12.75
C HIS A 48 15.05 -22.82 13.07
N LEU A 49 14.81 -21.97 12.03
CA LEU A 49 14.55 -20.55 12.20
C LEU A 49 13.11 -20.33 12.67
N SER A 50 12.97 -19.74 13.84
CA SER A 50 11.68 -19.34 14.39
C SER A 50 11.14 -18.07 13.73
N ARG A 51 9.87 -17.76 13.98
CA ARG A 51 9.27 -16.47 13.57
C ARG A 51 10.05 -15.27 14.14
N ASP A 52 10.56 -15.40 15.36
CA ASP A 52 11.31 -14.33 16.03
C ASP A 52 12.67 -14.10 15.35
N ASP A 53 13.32 -15.14 14.85
CA ASP A 53 14.56 -14.99 14.08
C ASP A 53 14.32 -14.19 12.78
N TRP A 54 13.28 -14.52 12.03
CA TRP A 54 12.88 -13.77 10.84
C TRP A 54 12.55 -12.31 11.16
N GLN A 55 11.89 -12.06 12.29
CA GLN A 55 11.60 -10.70 12.75
C GLN A 55 12.87 -9.94 13.16
N GLN A 56 13.84 -10.62 13.77
CA GLN A 56 15.15 -10.03 14.08
C GLN A 56 15.91 -9.64 12.82
N TYR A 57 15.92 -10.50 11.78
CA TYR A 57 16.54 -10.15 10.48
C TYR A 57 15.88 -8.93 9.85
N LYS A 58 14.55 -8.83 9.91
CA LYS A 58 13.80 -7.65 9.44
C LYS A 58 14.20 -6.39 10.19
N ASN A 59 14.20 -6.45 11.52
CA ASN A 59 14.57 -5.30 12.35
C ASN A 59 16.03 -4.88 12.14
N GLN A 60 16.93 -5.85 11.95
CA GLN A 60 18.32 -5.56 11.62
C GLN A 60 18.46 -4.91 10.25
N ALA A 61 17.79 -5.42 9.22
CA ALA A 61 17.80 -4.84 7.89
C ALA A 61 17.34 -3.37 7.88
N LEU A 62 16.26 -3.06 8.62
CA LEU A 62 15.73 -1.70 8.74
C LEU A 62 16.65 -0.76 9.55
N ARG A 63 17.42 -1.28 10.51
CA ARG A 63 18.46 -0.48 11.21
C ARG A 63 19.66 -0.19 10.33
N ASP A 64 20.08 -1.18 9.55
CA ASP A 64 21.24 -1.06 8.65
C ASP A 64 20.93 -0.14 7.47
N ASP A 65 19.68 -0.13 7.02
CA ASP A 65 19.23 0.63 5.85
C ASP A 65 17.77 1.10 6.03
N PRO A 66 17.58 2.31 6.59
CA PRO A 66 16.24 2.87 6.82
C PRO A 66 15.41 3.13 5.54
N GLU A 67 16.03 3.24 4.36
CA GLU A 67 15.30 3.44 3.10
C GLU A 67 14.44 2.23 2.75
N LEU A 68 14.75 1.06 3.33
CA LEU A 68 13.94 -0.16 3.20
C LEU A 68 12.51 -0.04 3.76
N PHE A 69 12.24 0.96 4.61
CA PHE A 69 10.86 1.27 5.00
C PHE A 69 9.99 1.62 3.79
N SER A 70 10.58 2.19 2.75
CA SER A 70 9.88 2.53 1.51
C SER A 70 9.85 1.39 0.48
N ASP A 71 10.60 0.30 0.69
CA ASP A 71 10.65 -0.82 -0.26
C ASP A 71 10.41 -2.17 0.43
N MET A 72 9.14 -2.50 0.64
CA MET A 72 8.73 -3.76 1.27
C MET A 72 9.17 -4.99 0.46
N GLY A 73 9.30 -4.85 -0.86
CA GLY A 73 9.77 -5.93 -1.73
C GLY A 73 11.26 -6.23 -1.51
N ASP A 74 12.08 -5.18 -1.51
CA ASP A 74 13.52 -5.31 -1.29
C ASP A 74 13.82 -5.73 0.16
N LEU A 75 13.13 -5.15 1.13
CA LEU A 75 13.21 -5.57 2.53
C LEU A 75 12.98 -7.08 2.66
N ARG A 76 11.93 -7.61 2.04
CA ARG A 76 11.63 -9.05 2.09
C ARG A 76 12.73 -9.90 1.47
N ARG A 77 13.27 -9.49 0.31
CA ARG A 77 14.39 -10.19 -0.33
C ARG A 77 15.64 -10.21 0.56
N ILE A 78 15.95 -9.10 1.22
CA ILE A 78 17.08 -9.00 2.15
C ILE A 78 16.88 -9.93 3.35
N VAL A 79 15.69 -9.92 3.95
CA VAL A 79 15.34 -10.80 5.09
C VAL A 79 15.45 -12.26 4.70
N LEU A 80 14.88 -12.66 3.55
CA LEU A 80 14.99 -14.02 3.01
C LEU A 80 16.46 -14.41 2.77
N THR A 81 17.24 -13.51 2.20
CA THR A 81 18.68 -13.74 1.97
C THR A 81 19.40 -14.00 3.28
N LYS A 82 19.19 -13.19 4.31
CA LYS A 82 19.84 -13.36 5.62
C LYS A 82 19.52 -14.73 6.22
N GLY A 83 18.24 -15.09 6.32
CA GLY A 83 17.84 -16.37 6.93
C GLY A 83 18.33 -17.60 6.13
N LEU A 84 18.24 -17.56 4.80
CA LEU A 84 18.72 -18.66 3.96
C LEU A 84 20.26 -18.79 3.99
N VAL A 85 20.98 -17.65 4.06
CA VAL A 85 22.45 -17.68 4.28
C VAL A 85 22.80 -18.32 5.61
N GLU A 86 22.10 -18.00 6.68
CA GLU A 86 22.31 -18.60 8.00
C GLU A 86 22.06 -20.10 7.98
N SER A 87 21.08 -20.54 7.20
CA SER A 87 20.75 -21.95 6.97
C SER A 87 21.70 -22.69 6.01
N GLY A 88 22.79 -22.05 5.55
CA GLY A 88 23.82 -22.70 4.75
C GLY A 88 23.68 -22.57 3.24
N TYR A 89 22.61 -21.96 2.72
CA TYR A 89 22.43 -21.75 1.27
C TYR A 89 23.43 -20.72 0.74
N ARG A 90 24.01 -20.96 -0.45
CA ARG A 90 25.05 -20.11 -1.07
C ARG A 90 24.90 -20.06 -2.59
N GLY A 91 25.51 -19.05 -3.20
CA GLY A 91 25.67 -18.92 -4.66
C GLY A 91 24.33 -18.96 -5.42
N SER A 92 24.28 -19.71 -6.50
CA SER A 92 23.09 -19.81 -7.35
C SER A 92 21.89 -20.45 -6.65
N LEU A 93 22.12 -21.39 -5.73
CA LEU A 93 21.05 -21.99 -4.91
C LEU A 93 20.39 -20.96 -4.00
N LEU A 94 21.18 -20.11 -3.35
CA LEU A 94 20.65 -19.01 -2.53
C LEU A 94 19.79 -18.05 -3.38
N SER A 95 20.33 -17.61 -4.52
CA SER A 95 19.60 -16.67 -5.38
C SER A 95 18.28 -17.25 -5.92
N ALA A 96 18.28 -18.54 -6.26
CA ALA A 96 17.07 -19.25 -6.67
C ALA A 96 16.07 -19.36 -5.52
N ALA A 97 16.53 -19.75 -4.32
CA ALA A 97 15.68 -19.89 -3.13
C ALA A 97 15.03 -18.58 -2.74
N VAL A 98 15.79 -17.47 -2.68
CA VAL A 98 15.26 -16.13 -2.37
C VAL A 98 14.18 -15.73 -3.37
N ARG A 99 14.44 -15.91 -4.66
CA ARG A 99 13.45 -15.60 -5.72
C ARG A 99 12.19 -16.43 -5.56
N THR A 100 12.32 -17.75 -5.40
CA THR A 100 11.17 -18.66 -5.26
C THR A 100 10.33 -18.32 -4.04
N CYS A 101 10.95 -18.06 -2.88
CA CYS A 101 10.23 -17.65 -1.67
C CYS A 101 9.54 -16.29 -1.82
N PHE A 102 10.21 -15.33 -2.47
CA PHE A 102 9.63 -14.01 -2.74
C PHE A 102 8.45 -14.10 -3.70
N ASP A 103 8.58 -14.84 -4.82
CA ASP A 103 7.53 -14.98 -5.81
C ASP A 103 6.30 -15.69 -5.23
N TRP A 104 6.53 -16.72 -4.39
CA TRP A 104 5.47 -17.41 -3.66
C TRP A 104 4.71 -16.43 -2.76
N PHE A 105 5.43 -15.67 -1.91
CA PHE A 105 4.80 -14.67 -1.04
C PHE A 105 4.04 -13.61 -1.82
N TYR A 106 4.65 -13.08 -2.90
CA TYR A 106 4.04 -12.04 -3.72
C TYR A 106 2.76 -12.50 -4.40
N PHE A 107 2.74 -13.77 -4.82
CA PHE A 107 1.53 -14.41 -5.34
C PHE A 107 0.47 -14.55 -4.25
N GLU A 108 0.79 -15.15 -3.11
CA GLU A 108 -0.18 -15.44 -2.05
C GLU A 108 -0.75 -14.18 -1.41
N ARG A 109 0.06 -13.15 -1.17
CA ARG A 109 -0.45 -11.89 -0.63
C ARG A 109 -1.42 -11.16 -1.56
N SER A 110 -1.43 -11.54 -2.83
CA SER A 110 -2.32 -10.98 -3.85
C SER A 110 -3.36 -12.00 -4.33
N ASN A 111 -3.51 -13.15 -3.63
CA ASN A 111 -4.39 -14.25 -4.03
C ASN A 111 -5.83 -14.00 -3.54
N PHE A 112 -6.42 -12.89 -3.99
CA PHE A 112 -7.82 -12.52 -3.76
C PHE A 112 -8.33 -11.64 -4.90
N GLN A 113 -9.62 -11.32 -4.87
CA GLN A 113 -10.24 -10.36 -5.77
C GLN A 113 -10.84 -9.22 -4.95
N VAL A 114 -10.66 -7.98 -5.41
CA VAL A 114 -11.38 -6.84 -4.82
C VAL A 114 -12.87 -7.01 -5.04
N GLY A 115 -13.66 -6.63 -4.04
CA GLY A 115 -15.11 -6.81 -4.07
C GLY A 115 -15.79 -6.14 -5.26
N GLU A 116 -16.88 -6.73 -5.74
CA GLU A 116 -17.62 -6.24 -6.92
C GLU A 116 -18.09 -4.79 -6.74
N ALA A 117 -18.53 -4.41 -5.55
CA ALA A 117 -19.01 -3.06 -5.24
C ALA A 117 -17.89 -2.01 -5.46
N GLN A 118 -16.66 -2.30 -5.00
CA GLN A 118 -15.51 -1.44 -5.19
C GLN A 118 -15.09 -1.37 -6.67
N CYS A 119 -15.12 -2.49 -7.38
CA CYS A 119 -14.84 -2.53 -8.81
C CYS A 119 -15.86 -1.71 -9.62
N GLN A 120 -17.15 -1.82 -9.29
CA GLN A 120 -18.21 -1.02 -9.93
C GLN A 120 -18.07 0.47 -9.63
N LEU A 121 -17.68 0.84 -8.40
CA LEU A 121 -17.37 2.22 -8.03
C LEU A 121 -16.21 2.76 -8.86
N LEU A 122 -15.07 2.05 -8.87
CA LEU A 122 -13.89 2.45 -9.64
C LEU A 122 -14.20 2.60 -11.12
N SER A 123 -15.02 1.71 -11.70
CA SER A 123 -15.49 1.83 -13.09
C SER A 123 -16.25 3.14 -13.32
N LYS A 124 -17.25 3.43 -12.47
CA LYS A 124 -18.07 4.67 -12.60
C LYS A 124 -17.23 5.94 -12.44
N LEU A 125 -16.24 5.93 -11.56
CA LEU A 125 -15.33 7.05 -11.36
C LEU A 125 -14.40 7.21 -12.58
N ALA A 126 -13.79 6.11 -13.05
CA ALA A 126 -12.85 6.11 -14.18
C ALA A 126 -13.49 6.52 -15.51
N GLU A 127 -14.81 6.33 -15.67
CA GLU A 127 -15.57 6.82 -16.84
C GLU A 127 -15.66 8.36 -16.90
N ARG A 128 -15.47 9.04 -15.77
CA ARG A 128 -15.69 10.49 -15.66
C ARG A 128 -14.41 11.28 -15.39
N ILE A 129 -13.50 10.74 -14.59
CA ILE A 129 -12.26 11.40 -14.18
C ILE A 129 -11.10 10.42 -14.16
N PRO A 130 -9.84 10.88 -14.39
CA PRO A 130 -8.67 10.03 -14.26
C PRO A 130 -8.46 9.58 -12.82
N LEU A 131 -8.09 8.30 -12.66
CA LEU A 131 -7.73 7.69 -11.38
C LEU A 131 -6.26 7.29 -11.38
N ILE A 132 -5.57 7.49 -10.25
CA ILE A 132 -4.21 7.00 -9.99
C ILE A 132 -4.20 6.27 -8.65
N ALA A 133 -3.51 5.14 -8.57
CA ALA A 133 -3.22 4.50 -7.29
C ALA A 133 -1.89 5.02 -6.71
N ILE A 134 -1.86 5.30 -5.40
CA ILE A 134 -0.65 5.73 -4.65
C ILE A 134 -0.56 4.86 -3.40
N THR A 135 0.29 3.83 -3.41
CA THR A 135 0.35 2.84 -2.32
C THR A 135 1.75 2.67 -1.74
N ASN A 136 1.81 2.51 -0.42
CA ASN A 136 3.03 2.10 0.28
C ASN A 136 3.25 0.58 0.20
N GLY A 137 2.22 -0.16 -0.21
CA GLY A 137 2.26 -1.60 -0.41
C GLY A 137 2.80 -2.02 -1.78
N ASN A 138 2.92 -3.32 -1.97
CA ASN A 138 3.41 -3.90 -3.21
C ASN A 138 2.45 -4.93 -3.83
N VAL A 139 1.14 -4.81 -3.57
CA VAL A 139 0.13 -5.72 -4.10
C VAL A 139 0.19 -5.83 -5.64
N ASN A 140 -0.12 -7.00 -6.17
CA ASN A 140 -0.27 -7.20 -7.61
C ASN A 140 -1.67 -6.78 -8.05
N THR A 141 -1.81 -5.55 -8.53
CA THR A 141 -3.08 -4.95 -8.94
C THR A 141 -3.75 -5.65 -10.12
N GLN A 142 -2.98 -6.35 -10.97
CA GLN A 142 -3.54 -7.20 -12.04
C GLN A 142 -4.20 -8.43 -11.45
N GLN A 143 -3.52 -9.09 -10.51
CA GLN A 143 -4.01 -10.32 -9.88
C GLN A 143 -5.28 -10.08 -9.06
N ILE A 144 -5.36 -8.94 -8.34
CA ILE A 144 -6.56 -8.57 -7.55
C ILE A 144 -7.67 -7.89 -8.35
N GLY A 145 -7.50 -7.74 -9.67
CA GLY A 145 -8.54 -7.32 -10.62
C GLY A 145 -8.78 -5.81 -10.76
N ILE A 146 -7.94 -4.94 -10.19
CA ILE A 146 -8.18 -3.47 -10.22
C ILE A 146 -7.25 -2.67 -11.12
N HIS A 147 -6.27 -3.30 -11.75
CA HIS A 147 -5.24 -2.60 -12.54
C HIS A 147 -5.83 -1.70 -13.63
N GLY A 148 -6.87 -2.18 -14.32
CA GLY A 148 -7.45 -1.49 -15.48
C GLY A 148 -8.21 -0.21 -15.17
N TYR A 149 -8.52 0.08 -13.91
CA TYR A 149 -9.22 1.32 -13.52
C TYR A 149 -8.28 2.52 -13.35
N PHE A 150 -6.99 2.28 -13.17
CA PHE A 150 -6.01 3.32 -12.89
C PHE A 150 -5.15 3.62 -14.12
N GLN A 151 -4.95 4.91 -14.40
CA GLN A 151 -4.04 5.35 -15.47
C GLN A 151 -2.56 5.14 -15.08
N GLN A 152 -2.27 5.23 -13.78
CA GLN A 152 -0.96 4.90 -13.20
C GLN A 152 -1.12 4.26 -11.83
N ILE A 153 -0.12 3.45 -11.45
CA ILE A 153 -0.01 2.85 -10.12
C ILE A 153 1.38 3.19 -9.59
N LEU A 154 1.41 4.13 -8.67
CA LEU A 154 2.62 4.60 -7.99
C LEU A 154 2.82 3.78 -6.74
N LYS A 155 3.95 3.07 -6.66
CA LYS A 155 4.32 2.22 -5.53
C LYS A 155 5.55 2.77 -4.87
N ALA A 156 5.55 2.76 -3.54
CA ALA A 156 6.73 3.11 -2.78
C ALA A 156 7.92 2.19 -3.14
N SER A 157 9.10 2.78 -3.19
CA SER A 157 10.37 2.12 -3.43
C SER A 157 11.50 2.96 -2.88
N ARG A 158 12.76 2.49 -2.97
CA ARG A 158 13.94 3.31 -2.59
C ARG A 158 14.02 4.63 -3.35
N GLN A 159 13.62 4.65 -4.63
CA GLN A 159 13.61 5.85 -5.48
C GLN A 159 12.33 6.68 -5.34
N SER A 160 11.28 6.08 -4.80
CA SER A 160 9.98 6.70 -4.59
C SER A 160 9.56 6.52 -3.13
N PRO A 161 9.99 7.42 -2.22
CA PRO A 161 9.72 7.30 -0.80
C PRO A 161 8.23 7.15 -0.48
N MET A 162 7.94 6.32 0.54
CA MET A 162 6.56 6.03 0.93
C MET A 162 5.82 7.26 1.46
N LYS A 163 4.49 7.28 1.32
CA LYS A 163 3.62 8.26 2.01
C LYS A 163 3.91 8.25 3.51
N PRO A 164 3.96 9.40 4.20
CA PRO A 164 3.47 10.72 3.79
C PRO A 164 4.46 11.58 2.99
N HIS A 165 5.61 11.03 2.54
CA HIS A 165 6.54 11.81 1.70
C HIS A 165 5.84 12.29 0.41
N PRO A 166 6.05 13.56 -0.03
CA PRO A 166 5.30 14.15 -1.14
C PRO A 166 5.61 13.55 -2.52
N HIS A 167 6.68 12.78 -2.66
CA HIS A 167 7.20 12.31 -3.96
C HIS A 167 6.13 11.69 -4.88
N MET A 168 5.39 10.69 -4.40
CA MET A 168 4.37 10.03 -5.23
C MET A 168 3.17 10.94 -5.53
N PHE A 169 2.82 11.86 -4.62
CA PHE A 169 1.80 12.89 -4.88
C PHE A 169 2.27 13.87 -5.96
N ASP A 170 3.55 14.28 -5.92
CA ASP A 170 4.15 15.16 -6.94
C ASP A 170 4.18 14.46 -8.30
N GLU A 171 4.53 13.19 -8.34
CA GLU A 171 4.51 12.38 -9.56
C GLU A 171 3.10 12.28 -10.14
N ALA A 172 2.08 12.02 -9.32
CA ALA A 172 0.69 11.98 -9.73
C ALA A 172 0.22 13.36 -10.29
N ALA A 173 0.55 14.46 -9.61
CA ALA A 173 0.21 15.81 -10.05
C ALA A 173 0.88 16.16 -11.40
N ASN A 174 2.14 15.79 -11.57
CA ASN A 174 2.90 16.02 -12.79
C ASN A 174 2.34 15.22 -13.98
N TYR A 175 1.88 13.99 -13.73
CA TYR A 175 1.23 13.17 -14.74
C TYR A 175 -0.13 13.74 -15.14
N LEU A 176 -0.97 14.05 -14.16
CA LEU A 176 -2.34 14.52 -14.37
C LEU A 176 -2.39 15.92 -14.99
N LYS A 177 -1.45 16.79 -14.66
CA LYS A 177 -1.41 18.22 -15.08
C LYS A 177 -2.71 18.98 -14.70
N ILE A 178 -3.28 18.62 -13.55
CA ILE A 178 -4.49 19.20 -12.96
C ILE A 178 -4.05 20.02 -11.73
N PRO A 179 -4.73 21.15 -11.40
CA PRO A 179 -4.46 21.87 -10.17
C PRO A 179 -4.56 20.95 -8.95
N ARG A 180 -3.56 20.98 -8.08
CA ARG A 180 -3.43 20.03 -6.95
C ARG A 180 -4.68 19.98 -6.08
N GLY A 181 -5.27 21.13 -5.76
CA GLY A 181 -6.51 21.20 -4.96
C GLY A 181 -7.73 20.53 -5.62
N SER A 182 -7.71 20.36 -6.95
CA SER A 182 -8.76 19.64 -7.70
C SER A 182 -8.48 18.13 -7.82
N ILE A 183 -7.44 17.61 -7.18
CA ILE A 183 -7.15 16.18 -7.05
C ILE A 183 -7.56 15.75 -5.64
N LEU A 184 -8.47 14.79 -5.52
CA LEU A 184 -8.90 14.24 -4.25
C LEU A 184 -8.15 12.94 -3.98
N HIS A 185 -7.32 12.92 -2.93
CA HIS A 185 -6.72 11.68 -2.45
C HIS A 185 -7.64 10.99 -1.45
N VAL A 186 -7.85 9.71 -1.63
CA VAL A 186 -8.71 8.85 -0.80
C VAL A 186 -7.83 7.82 -0.09
N GLY A 187 -7.89 7.76 1.23
CA GLY A 187 -7.15 6.78 2.03
C GLY A 187 -7.69 6.65 3.45
N ASP A 188 -7.28 5.58 4.13
CA ASP A 188 -7.73 5.25 5.49
C ASP A 188 -6.85 5.87 6.59
N ASN A 189 -5.60 6.21 6.28
CA ASN A 189 -4.61 6.60 7.27
C ASN A 189 -4.43 8.12 7.35
N LEU A 190 -4.65 8.70 8.54
CA LEU A 190 -4.57 10.15 8.73
C LEU A 190 -3.17 10.72 8.50
N GLU A 191 -2.10 9.98 8.82
CA GLU A 191 -0.74 10.46 8.60
C GLU A 191 -0.31 10.27 7.14
N LYS A 192 -0.41 9.04 6.63
CA LYS A 192 0.09 8.69 5.30
C LYS A 192 -0.71 9.35 4.19
N ASP A 193 -2.05 9.32 4.31
CA ASP A 193 -2.96 9.75 3.25
C ASP A 193 -3.44 11.17 3.47
N VAL A 194 -4.07 11.47 4.60
CA VAL A 194 -4.69 12.78 4.81
C VAL A 194 -3.64 13.87 4.96
N TRP A 195 -2.67 13.68 5.86
CA TRP A 195 -1.59 14.66 6.03
C TRP A 195 -0.68 14.69 4.82
N GLY A 196 -0.28 13.52 4.29
CA GLY A 196 0.57 13.44 3.09
C GLY A 196 -0.04 14.17 1.89
N ALA A 197 -1.31 13.91 1.58
CA ALA A 197 -2.04 14.56 0.48
C ALA A 197 -2.20 16.07 0.73
N THR A 198 -2.62 16.46 1.94
CA THR A 198 -2.83 17.88 2.29
C THR A 198 -1.51 18.65 2.19
N ASN A 199 -0.40 18.07 2.67
CA ASN A 199 0.93 18.68 2.60
C ASN A 199 1.44 18.80 1.15
N ALA A 200 1.03 17.89 0.27
CA ALA A 200 1.29 17.97 -1.16
C ALA A 200 0.34 18.94 -1.91
N GLY A 201 -0.62 19.56 -1.22
CA GLY A 201 -1.58 20.51 -1.79
C GLY A 201 -2.81 19.85 -2.41
N PHE A 202 -3.05 18.58 -2.20
CA PHE A 202 -4.25 17.87 -2.64
C PHE A 202 -5.41 18.10 -1.68
N SER A 203 -6.63 17.93 -2.17
CA SER A 203 -7.78 17.66 -1.30
C SER A 203 -7.68 16.23 -0.76
N ALA A 204 -8.15 15.99 0.47
CA ALA A 204 -8.09 14.70 1.11
C ALA A 204 -9.48 14.22 1.55
N ALA A 205 -9.81 12.98 1.21
CA ALA A 205 -10.94 12.22 1.75
C ALA A 205 -10.41 11.14 2.68
N TRP A 206 -10.76 11.22 3.96
CA TRP A 206 -10.45 10.16 4.90
C TRP A 206 -11.55 9.09 4.88
N HIS A 207 -11.16 7.86 4.55
CA HIS A 207 -12.06 6.70 4.61
C HIS A 207 -12.08 6.13 6.02
N ALA A 208 -12.92 6.68 6.87
CA ALA A 208 -13.07 6.31 8.27
C ALA A 208 -13.97 5.06 8.41
N CYS A 209 -13.55 3.92 7.84
CA CYS A 209 -14.36 2.70 7.81
C CYS A 209 -14.30 1.89 9.11
N ASP A 210 -13.26 2.08 9.92
CA ASP A 210 -12.99 1.28 11.12
C ASP A 210 -13.30 2.02 12.43
N ARG A 211 -13.32 3.36 12.41
CA ARG A 211 -13.51 4.19 13.62
C ARG A 211 -13.95 5.61 13.29
N PRO A 212 -14.61 6.30 14.24
CA PRO A 212 -14.87 7.73 14.10
C PRO A 212 -13.58 8.55 14.23
N MET A 213 -13.52 9.73 13.60
CA MET A 213 -12.44 10.68 13.79
C MET A 213 -12.43 11.20 15.24
N GLU A 214 -11.34 10.93 15.94
CA GLU A 214 -11.06 11.50 17.26
C GLU A 214 -9.72 12.22 17.23
N ILE A 215 -9.71 13.45 16.76
CA ILE A 215 -8.48 14.19 16.42
C ILE A 215 -7.48 14.29 17.57
N GLU A 216 -7.95 14.29 18.81
CA GLU A 216 -7.08 14.32 19.99
C GLU A 216 -6.28 13.02 20.18
N LYS A 217 -6.75 11.92 19.61
CA LYS A 217 -6.12 10.59 19.70
C LYS A 217 -5.27 10.27 18.48
N GLU A 218 -5.34 11.08 17.44
CA GLU A 218 -4.62 10.83 16.20
C GLU A 218 -3.17 11.35 16.26
N PRO A 219 -2.20 10.66 15.60
CA PRO A 219 -0.80 11.06 15.62
C PRO A 219 -0.55 12.40 14.91
N VAL A 220 -1.43 12.78 13.99
CA VAL A 220 -1.41 14.06 13.29
C VAL A 220 -2.73 14.80 13.48
N GLN A 221 -2.67 16.09 13.75
CA GLN A 221 -3.85 16.94 13.97
C GLN A 221 -4.16 17.74 12.72
N VAL A 222 -4.47 17.05 11.64
CA VAL A 222 -4.88 17.65 10.38
C VAL A 222 -6.26 17.11 9.97
N LEU A 223 -7.19 18.03 9.70
CA LEU A 223 -8.50 17.65 9.20
C LEU A 223 -8.42 17.34 7.69
N PRO A 224 -9.06 16.25 7.23
CA PRO A 224 -9.31 16.05 5.81
C PRO A 224 -10.25 17.14 5.27
N ASN A 225 -10.46 17.19 3.96
CA ASN A 225 -11.57 17.97 3.40
C ASN A 225 -12.89 17.29 3.75
N VAL A 226 -12.93 15.97 3.60
CA VAL A 226 -14.12 15.17 3.88
C VAL A 226 -13.74 13.87 4.60
N GLU A 227 -14.63 13.43 5.47
CA GLU A 227 -14.65 12.08 6.04
C GLU A 227 -15.78 11.30 5.39
N ILE A 228 -15.46 10.15 4.87
CA ILE A 228 -16.41 9.22 4.26
C ILE A 228 -16.42 7.90 5.02
N HIS A 229 -17.58 7.29 5.16
CA HIS A 229 -17.75 5.98 5.80
C HIS A 229 -17.99 4.88 4.78
N GLN A 230 -18.45 5.26 3.58
CA GLN A 230 -18.66 4.37 2.46
C GLN A 230 -18.01 4.97 1.21
N LEU A 231 -17.34 4.14 0.44
CA LEU A 231 -16.61 4.61 -0.75
C LEU A 231 -17.54 5.16 -1.85
N ASP A 232 -18.80 4.72 -1.91
CA ASP A 232 -19.78 5.21 -2.89
C ASP A 232 -20.19 6.68 -2.68
N GLU A 233 -19.93 7.23 -1.49
CA GLU A 233 -20.07 8.67 -1.22
C GLU A 233 -19.18 9.53 -2.13
N LEU A 234 -18.10 8.95 -2.68
CA LEU A 234 -17.20 9.62 -3.64
C LEU A 234 -17.91 10.02 -4.94
N LEU A 235 -19.01 9.36 -5.31
CA LEU A 235 -19.79 9.69 -6.51
C LEU A 235 -20.41 11.10 -6.44
N THR A 236 -20.50 11.69 -5.26
CA THR A 236 -21.02 13.05 -5.08
C THR A 236 -20.07 14.14 -5.56
N PHE A 237 -18.80 13.80 -5.85
CA PHE A 237 -17.77 14.75 -6.30
C PHE A 237 -17.60 14.79 -7.82
N ILE A 238 -18.37 13.98 -8.59
CA ILE A 238 -18.20 13.82 -10.04
C ILE A 238 -19.51 13.97 -10.81
#